data_2212ac933dcaceb9bf866f3bffbcf7ea
#
_entry.id   2212ac933dcaceb9bf866f3bffbcf7ea
#
_cell.length_a   1.000
_cell.length_b   1.000
_cell.length_c   1.000
_cell.angle_alpha   90.00
_cell.angle_beta   90.00
_cell.angle_gamma   90.00
#
_symmetry.space_group_name_H-M   'P 1'
#
loop_
_entity.id
_entity.type
_entity.pdbx_description
1 polymer ?
#
loop_
_entity_poly.entity_id
_entity_poly.type
_entity_poly.pdbx_seq_one_letter_code
_entity_poly.pdbx_strand_id
1 'polypeptide(L)'
;MDRVLVDHLSTWQYVYDKLNISNEKAFNLYNQGKLDEWDWLKLDLALVKNAHPNITDEKLRYLCKNTPLMAGIEKCLDWITSQGHEVAIISGGMQETARQISSMYPSGKPWSKRWGGISRHYQVDTKFHVFTNGWLSDSEGNVEDYGRYQVQMNGKGAIVKMLQRRLSIPKERTISIGDSIGDLGMFQESSHSICFNPYDEKPVKHAKVTIRSRDLKDVLESI
;
A
#
# COMPACT_ATOMS: atom_id res chain seq x y z
N MET A 1 -0.62 -4.46 0.18
CA MET A 1 0.83 -4.21 0.18
C MET A 1 1.49 -4.89 1.36
N ASP A 2 1.20 -4.45 2.57
CA ASP A 2 1.71 -5.07 3.78
C ASP A 2 1.29 -6.54 3.81
N ARG A 3 2.14 -7.44 4.27
CA ARG A 3 2.00 -8.91 4.28
C ARG A 3 1.79 -9.57 2.89
N VAL A 4 1.65 -8.81 1.82
CA VAL A 4 1.52 -9.31 0.43
C VAL A 4 2.78 -9.04 -0.38
N LEU A 5 3.13 -7.76 -0.58
CA LEU A 5 4.36 -7.33 -1.27
C LEU A 5 5.51 -7.11 -0.28
N VAL A 6 5.18 -6.85 0.97
CA VAL A 6 6.08 -6.59 2.09
C VAL A 6 5.96 -7.71 3.11
N ASP A 7 7.09 -8.27 3.52
CA ASP A 7 7.15 -9.33 4.54
C ASP A 7 7.26 -8.72 5.95
N HIS A 8 6.31 -7.85 6.26
CA HIS A 8 6.14 -7.21 7.57
C HIS A 8 4.66 -6.95 7.83
N LEU A 9 4.30 -6.87 9.11
CA LEU A 9 2.91 -6.67 9.53
C LEU A 9 2.32 -5.36 8.96
N SER A 10 3.09 -4.29 9.02
CA SER A 10 2.72 -2.97 8.50
C SER A 10 3.98 -2.17 8.18
N THR A 11 3.98 -1.44 7.08
CA THR A 11 5.06 -0.51 6.73
C THR A 11 5.15 0.67 7.71
N TRP A 12 4.03 1.07 8.33
CA TRP A 12 4.03 2.05 9.42
C TRP A 12 4.72 1.48 10.67
N GLN A 13 4.34 0.26 11.10
CA GLN A 13 4.95 -0.40 12.23
C GLN A 13 6.45 -0.58 12.03
N TYR A 14 6.89 -0.94 10.81
CA TYR A 14 8.31 -1.05 10.50
C TYR A 14 9.08 0.25 10.79
N VAL A 15 8.52 1.40 10.40
CA VAL A 15 9.14 2.71 10.68
C VAL A 15 9.12 3.03 12.17
N TYR A 16 8.01 2.73 12.89
CA TYR A 16 7.94 2.94 14.34
C TYR A 16 8.98 2.12 15.07
N ASP A 17 9.16 0.85 14.71
CA ASP A 17 10.18 -0.01 15.30
C ASP A 17 11.59 0.56 15.09
N LYS A 18 11.87 1.10 13.90
CA LYS A 18 13.17 1.74 13.59
C LYS A 18 13.39 3.07 14.33
N LEU A 19 12.33 3.75 14.67
CA LEU A 19 12.36 4.99 15.44
C LEU A 19 12.20 4.75 16.96
N ASN A 20 12.03 3.50 17.38
CA ASN A 20 11.79 3.11 18.77
C ASN A 20 10.59 3.85 19.40
N ILE A 21 9.47 3.91 18.64
CA ILE A 21 8.21 4.52 19.08
C ILE A 21 7.07 3.50 18.99
N SER A 22 5.97 3.76 19.69
CA SER A 22 4.78 2.92 19.65
C SER A 22 3.52 3.76 19.43
N ASN A 23 2.68 3.33 18.49
CA ASN A 23 1.37 3.94 18.23
C ASN A 23 0.22 3.18 18.88
N GLU A 24 0.48 2.29 19.83
CA GLU A 24 -0.52 1.43 20.48
C GLU A 24 -1.74 2.21 21.01
N LYS A 25 -1.51 3.41 21.55
CA LYS A 25 -2.59 4.27 22.04
C LYS A 25 -3.55 4.68 20.91
N ALA A 26 -3.03 5.12 19.76
CA ALA A 26 -3.84 5.51 18.61
C ALA A 26 -4.54 4.29 18.00
N PHE A 27 -3.87 3.16 17.88
CA PHE A 27 -4.42 1.90 17.44
C PHE A 27 -5.60 1.44 18.32
N ASN A 28 -5.46 1.52 19.63
CA ASN A 28 -6.54 1.16 20.57
C ASN A 28 -7.75 2.11 20.47
N LEU A 29 -7.52 3.41 20.28
CA LEU A 29 -8.61 4.39 20.07
C LEU A 29 -9.35 4.11 18.75
N TYR A 30 -8.64 3.79 17.69
CA TYR A 30 -9.23 3.42 16.42
C TYR A 30 -10.10 2.15 16.55
N ASN A 31 -9.59 1.10 17.17
CA ASN A 31 -10.34 -0.15 17.38
C ASN A 31 -11.59 0.02 18.24
N GLN A 32 -11.61 1.03 19.12
CA GLN A 32 -12.77 1.41 19.93
C GLN A 32 -13.76 2.32 19.17
N GLY A 33 -13.48 2.68 17.91
CA GLY A 33 -14.29 3.62 17.13
C GLY A 33 -14.24 5.07 17.63
N LYS A 34 -13.23 5.44 18.45
CA LYS A 34 -13.03 6.78 19.00
C LYS A 34 -12.11 7.66 18.18
N LEU A 35 -11.55 7.11 17.12
CA LEU A 35 -10.61 7.78 16.23
C LEU A 35 -10.92 7.34 14.80
N ASP A 36 -11.03 8.27 13.88
CA ASP A 36 -11.09 7.97 12.47
C ASP A 36 -9.67 7.82 11.85
N GLU A 37 -9.60 7.32 10.63
CA GLU A 37 -8.33 7.03 9.98
C GLU A 37 -7.54 8.30 9.62
N TRP A 38 -8.23 9.43 9.39
CA TRP A 38 -7.59 10.71 9.10
C TRP A 38 -6.90 11.28 10.34
N ASP A 39 -7.60 11.29 11.46
CA ASP A 39 -7.04 11.73 12.73
C ASP A 39 -5.97 10.77 13.24
N TRP A 40 -6.13 9.47 12.96
CA TRP A 40 -5.07 8.49 13.25
C TRP A 40 -3.78 8.82 12.51
N LEU A 41 -3.84 9.10 11.20
CA LEU A 41 -2.66 9.50 10.44
C LEU A 41 -1.97 10.74 11.01
N LYS A 42 -2.74 11.76 11.45
CA LYS A 42 -2.19 12.95 12.11
C LYS A 42 -1.50 12.61 13.44
N LEU A 43 -2.11 11.75 14.24
CA LEU A 43 -1.50 11.29 15.50
C LEU A 43 -0.21 10.51 15.28
N ASP A 44 -0.16 9.68 14.24
CA ASP A 44 1.05 8.93 13.88
C ASP A 44 2.18 9.88 13.45
N LEU A 45 1.89 10.90 12.67
CA LEU A 45 2.89 11.91 12.26
C LEU A 45 3.33 12.76 13.46
N ALA A 46 2.40 13.17 14.33
CA ALA A 46 2.74 13.88 15.56
C ALA A 46 3.61 13.01 16.50
N LEU A 47 3.33 11.72 16.60
CA LEU A 47 4.14 10.78 17.36
C LEU A 47 5.58 10.72 16.83
N VAL A 48 5.75 10.61 15.52
CA VAL A 48 7.07 10.60 14.87
C VAL A 48 7.82 11.91 15.16
N LYS A 49 7.17 13.07 14.98
CA LYS A 49 7.77 14.40 15.18
C LYS A 49 8.09 14.68 16.65
N ASN A 50 7.23 14.28 17.59
CA ASN A 50 7.48 14.46 19.01
C ASN A 50 8.68 13.64 19.50
N ALA A 51 8.84 12.41 18.99
CA ALA A 51 9.99 11.59 19.33
C ALA A 51 11.27 12.02 18.61
N HIS A 52 11.13 12.56 17.40
CA HIS A 52 12.23 12.97 16.53
C HIS A 52 11.94 14.35 15.92
N PRO A 53 12.10 15.46 16.68
CA PRO A 53 11.71 16.81 16.23
C PRO A 53 12.38 17.29 14.94
N ASN A 54 13.54 16.76 14.63
CA ASN A 54 14.30 17.09 13.41
C ASN A 54 14.16 15.99 12.34
N ILE A 55 13.11 15.20 12.36
CA ILE A 55 12.88 14.16 11.36
C ILE A 55 12.64 14.80 9.98
N THR A 56 13.34 14.31 8.98
CA THR A 56 13.23 14.80 7.61
C THR A 56 12.61 13.75 6.69
N ASP A 57 12.10 14.21 5.56
CA ASP A 57 11.65 13.36 4.45
C ASP A 57 12.73 12.36 4.02
N GLU A 58 13.96 12.81 3.89
CA GLU A 58 15.10 11.96 3.53
C GLU A 58 15.31 10.82 4.54
N LYS A 59 15.24 11.14 5.83
CA LYS A 59 15.39 10.13 6.89
C LYS A 59 14.27 9.10 6.83
N LEU A 60 13.02 9.52 6.67
CA LEU A 60 11.88 8.59 6.55
C LEU A 60 12.01 7.71 5.30
N ARG A 61 12.41 8.29 4.17
CA ARG A 61 12.69 7.53 2.93
C ARG A 61 13.78 6.49 3.14
N TYR A 62 14.86 6.89 3.81
CA TYR A 62 15.97 5.97 4.12
C TYR A 62 15.49 4.78 4.97
N LEU A 63 14.63 5.02 5.97
CA LEU A 63 14.05 3.95 6.78
C LEU A 63 13.20 3.00 5.94
N CYS A 64 12.34 3.55 5.08
CA CYS A 64 11.48 2.75 4.21
C CYS A 64 12.25 1.86 3.21
N LYS A 65 13.45 2.31 2.76
CA LYS A 65 14.28 1.53 1.82
C LYS A 65 14.65 0.13 2.31
N ASN A 66 14.67 -0.07 3.62
CA ASN A 66 15.05 -1.34 4.22
C ASN A 66 13.84 -2.20 4.62
N THR A 67 12.64 -1.82 4.20
CA THR A 67 11.43 -2.62 4.44
C THR A 67 11.58 -3.97 3.73
N PRO A 68 11.47 -5.10 4.46
CA PRO A 68 11.65 -6.41 3.86
C PRO A 68 10.56 -6.71 2.83
N LEU A 69 10.95 -7.09 1.64
CA LEU A 69 10.02 -7.49 0.59
C LEU A 69 9.66 -8.97 0.73
N MET A 70 8.46 -9.32 0.31
CA MET A 70 7.98 -10.70 0.29
C MET A 70 8.85 -11.55 -0.65
N ALA A 71 9.21 -12.77 -0.23
CA ALA A 71 9.91 -13.68 -1.11
C ALA A 71 9.12 -13.89 -2.41
N GLY A 72 9.82 -14.07 -3.53
CA GLY A 72 9.21 -14.30 -4.84
C GLY A 72 8.52 -13.08 -5.47
N ILE A 73 8.57 -11.89 -4.84
CA ILE A 73 7.90 -10.68 -5.34
C ILE A 73 8.32 -10.34 -6.79
N GLU A 74 9.61 -10.35 -7.10
CA GLU A 74 10.11 -10.04 -8.43
C GLU A 74 9.58 -11.04 -9.46
N LYS A 75 9.70 -12.34 -9.18
CA LYS A 75 9.19 -13.39 -10.08
C LYS A 75 7.70 -13.26 -10.35
N CYS A 76 6.92 -12.94 -9.30
CA CYS A 76 5.48 -12.74 -9.42
C CYS A 76 5.15 -11.51 -10.27
N LEU A 77 5.74 -10.36 -9.97
CA LEU A 77 5.47 -9.11 -10.67
C LEU A 77 6.01 -9.13 -12.11
N ASP A 78 7.15 -9.75 -12.35
CA ASP A 78 7.71 -9.95 -13.70
C ASP A 78 6.77 -10.77 -14.56
N TRP A 79 6.26 -11.88 -14.03
CA TRP A 79 5.30 -12.70 -14.74
C TRP A 79 4.03 -11.91 -15.07
N ILE A 80 3.41 -11.27 -14.07
CA ILE A 80 2.19 -10.47 -14.24
C ILE A 80 2.37 -9.39 -15.30
N THR A 81 3.48 -8.65 -15.25
CA THR A 81 3.75 -7.56 -16.18
C THR A 81 4.09 -8.07 -17.59
N SER A 82 4.76 -9.23 -17.69
CA SER A 82 5.07 -9.85 -18.99
C SER A 82 3.83 -10.34 -19.73
N GLN A 83 2.78 -10.72 -19.00
CA GLN A 83 1.47 -11.07 -19.56
C GLN A 83 0.64 -9.85 -19.99
N GLY A 84 1.16 -8.62 -19.82
CA GLY A 84 0.47 -7.39 -20.18
C GLY A 84 -0.64 -6.99 -19.21
N HIS A 85 -0.65 -7.52 -18.00
CA HIS A 85 -1.62 -7.12 -16.98
C HIS A 85 -1.35 -5.72 -16.42
N GLU A 86 -2.41 -4.98 -16.15
CA GLU A 86 -2.35 -3.74 -15.37
C GLU A 86 -2.23 -4.08 -13.87
N VAL A 87 -1.31 -3.43 -13.18
CA VAL A 87 -1.06 -3.66 -11.76
C VAL A 87 -1.43 -2.42 -10.93
N ALA A 88 -2.18 -2.63 -9.86
CA ALA A 88 -2.51 -1.59 -8.89
C ALA A 88 -2.06 -1.97 -7.49
N ILE A 89 -1.36 -1.07 -6.80
CA ILE A 89 -1.06 -1.15 -5.36
C ILE A 89 -2.05 -0.24 -4.64
N ILE A 90 -2.94 -0.83 -3.84
CA ILE A 90 -3.96 -0.11 -3.08
C ILE A 90 -3.78 -0.45 -1.60
N SER A 91 -3.22 0.46 -0.81
CA SER A 91 -2.82 0.18 0.57
C SER A 91 -2.89 1.43 1.47
N GLY A 92 -3.33 1.25 2.71
CA GLY A 92 -3.15 2.26 3.76
C GLY A 92 -1.70 2.41 4.23
N GLY A 93 -0.79 1.53 3.78
CA GLY A 93 0.62 1.55 4.12
C GLY A 93 1.39 2.70 3.47
N MET A 94 2.69 2.75 3.79
CA MET A 94 3.55 3.88 3.42
C MET A 94 3.82 3.99 1.93
N GLN A 95 3.57 5.18 1.40
CA GLN A 95 3.77 5.52 -0.01
C GLN A 95 5.20 5.25 -0.51
N GLU A 96 6.20 5.47 0.33
CA GLU A 96 7.60 5.33 -0.11
C GLU A 96 7.96 3.88 -0.42
N THR A 97 7.50 2.93 0.41
CA THR A 97 7.69 1.50 0.13
C THR A 97 6.98 1.08 -1.16
N ALA A 98 5.75 1.54 -1.39
CA ALA A 98 5.04 1.27 -2.64
C ALA A 98 5.75 1.86 -3.86
N ARG A 99 6.37 3.03 -3.71
CA ARG A 99 7.18 3.67 -4.77
C ARG A 99 8.42 2.86 -5.10
N GLN A 100 9.13 2.37 -4.11
CA GLN A 100 10.31 1.53 -4.32
C GLN A 100 9.95 0.28 -5.12
N ILE A 101 8.88 -0.42 -4.72
CA ILE A 101 8.39 -1.59 -5.45
C ILE A 101 8.00 -1.21 -6.88
N SER A 102 7.21 -0.16 -7.04
CA SER A 102 6.69 0.24 -8.36
C SER A 102 7.76 0.81 -9.29
N SER A 103 8.83 1.42 -8.74
CA SER A 103 9.94 1.95 -9.54
C SER A 103 10.79 0.88 -10.22
N MET A 104 10.71 -0.36 -9.77
CA MET A 104 11.33 -1.51 -10.45
C MET A 104 10.69 -1.78 -11.83
N TYR A 105 9.51 -1.21 -12.08
CA TYR A 105 8.71 -1.40 -13.31
C TYR A 105 8.47 -0.07 -14.03
N PRO A 106 9.51 0.56 -14.62
CA PRO A 106 9.38 1.85 -15.27
C PRO A 106 8.49 1.77 -16.51
N SER A 107 7.73 2.84 -16.75
CA SER A 107 6.84 2.90 -17.91
C SER A 107 7.54 3.31 -19.20
N GLY A 108 8.67 4.00 -19.06
CA GLY A 108 9.35 4.65 -20.17
C GLY A 108 8.56 5.80 -20.83
N LYS A 109 7.49 6.29 -20.17
CA LYS A 109 6.64 7.38 -20.72
C LYS A 109 6.88 8.67 -19.92
N PRO A 110 6.98 9.84 -20.60
CA PRO A 110 7.06 11.11 -19.91
C PRO A 110 5.88 11.30 -18.95
N TRP A 111 6.17 11.76 -17.75
CA TRP A 111 5.19 11.99 -16.68
C TRP A 111 4.02 12.89 -17.11
N SER A 112 4.29 13.94 -17.89
CA SER A 112 3.27 14.89 -18.37
C SER A 112 2.11 14.27 -19.15
N LYS A 113 2.28 13.05 -19.64
CA LYS A 113 1.24 12.33 -20.40
C LYS A 113 0.40 11.38 -19.54
N ARG A 114 0.73 11.19 -18.28
CA ARG A 114 0.06 10.19 -17.44
C ARG A 114 -1.10 10.72 -16.61
N TRP A 115 -0.92 11.85 -15.92
CA TRP A 115 -1.88 12.35 -14.93
C TRP A 115 -1.63 13.83 -14.65
N GLY A 116 -2.52 14.70 -15.02
CA GLY A 116 -2.39 16.12 -14.73
C GLY A 116 -2.24 16.40 -13.22
N GLY A 117 -1.18 17.08 -12.84
CA GLY A 117 -1.22 17.99 -11.71
C GLY A 117 -0.82 17.50 -10.32
N ILE A 118 -0.08 16.42 -10.13
CA ILE A 118 0.41 16.05 -8.80
C ILE A 118 1.88 16.46 -8.64
N SER A 119 2.16 17.07 -7.47
CA SER A 119 3.43 17.66 -7.04
C SER A 119 4.69 16.91 -7.49
N ARG A 120 5.71 17.67 -7.93
CA ARG A 120 6.99 17.17 -8.45
C ARG A 120 7.77 16.28 -7.47
N HIS A 121 7.51 16.37 -6.17
CA HIS A 121 8.24 15.65 -5.14
C HIS A 121 7.90 14.16 -5.03
N TYR A 122 6.81 13.70 -5.66
CA TYR A 122 6.28 12.35 -5.48
C TYR A 122 6.19 11.55 -6.78
N GLN A 123 6.94 11.92 -7.81
CA GLN A 123 6.87 11.29 -9.12
C GLN A 123 7.80 10.09 -9.18
N VAL A 124 7.21 8.92 -9.43
CA VAL A 124 7.95 7.72 -9.80
C VAL A 124 7.51 7.33 -11.21
N ASP A 125 8.49 7.10 -12.09
CA ASP A 125 8.19 6.48 -13.36
C ASP A 125 7.87 5.00 -13.14
N THR A 126 6.60 4.63 -13.31
CA THR A 126 6.15 3.25 -13.12
C THR A 126 4.98 2.91 -14.04
N LYS A 127 4.86 1.63 -14.40
CA LYS A 127 3.68 1.07 -15.05
C LYS A 127 2.50 0.89 -14.09
N PHE A 128 2.75 0.91 -12.77
CA PHE A 128 1.76 0.58 -11.76
C PHE A 128 0.89 1.78 -11.39
N HIS A 129 -0.35 1.49 -11.01
CA HIS A 129 -1.26 2.44 -10.38
C HIS A 129 -1.06 2.37 -8.86
N VAL A 130 -0.60 3.46 -8.25
CA VAL A 130 -0.23 3.45 -6.81
C VAL A 130 -1.16 4.36 -6.03
N PHE A 131 -1.89 3.77 -5.08
CA PHE A 131 -2.76 4.45 -4.11
C PHE A 131 -2.31 4.06 -2.72
N THR A 132 -1.77 5.00 -1.97
CA THR A 132 -1.21 4.73 -0.63
C THR A 132 -1.32 5.97 0.25
N ASN A 133 -1.24 5.75 1.55
CA ASN A 133 -1.10 6.81 2.53
C ASN A 133 0.37 7.11 2.81
N GLY A 134 0.66 8.17 3.54
CA GLY A 134 2.04 8.52 3.91
C GLY A 134 2.15 9.94 4.46
N TRP A 135 3.38 10.37 4.67
CA TRP A 135 3.65 11.74 5.10
C TRP A 135 3.72 12.70 3.92
N LEU A 136 3.62 13.99 4.23
CA LEU A 136 3.98 15.09 3.35
C LEU A 136 5.18 15.83 3.93
N SER A 137 5.90 16.56 3.09
CA SER A 137 7.02 17.40 3.50
C SER A 137 6.94 18.76 2.81
N ASP A 138 7.46 19.79 3.50
CA ASP A 138 7.62 21.12 2.95
C ASP A 138 8.76 21.18 1.90
N SER A 139 9.04 22.37 1.38
CA SER A 139 10.10 22.60 0.38
C SER A 139 11.52 22.41 0.94
N GLU A 140 11.68 22.45 2.26
CA GLU A 140 12.96 22.27 2.97
C GLU A 140 13.17 20.80 3.37
N GLY A 141 12.16 19.95 3.18
CA GLY A 141 12.21 18.53 3.54
C GLY A 141 11.78 18.23 4.98
N ASN A 142 11.20 19.19 5.70
CA ASN A 142 10.63 18.94 7.01
C ASN A 142 9.29 18.19 6.87
N VAL A 143 9.05 17.23 7.74
CA VAL A 143 7.80 16.48 7.75
C VAL A 143 6.67 17.36 8.26
N GLU A 144 5.55 17.40 7.52
CA GLU A 144 4.35 18.17 7.88
C GLU A 144 3.56 17.49 9.01
N ASP A 145 2.66 18.27 9.66
CA ASP A 145 1.80 17.77 10.72
C ASP A 145 0.60 16.97 10.20
N TYR A 146 0.45 16.90 8.89
CA TYR A 146 -0.59 16.16 8.19
C TYR A 146 0.03 15.33 7.07
N GLY A 147 -0.69 14.29 6.68
CA GLY A 147 -0.19 13.33 5.70
C GLY A 147 -1.04 13.26 4.44
N ARG A 148 -0.57 12.45 3.52
CA ARG A 148 -1.32 12.03 2.36
C ARG A 148 -2.26 10.91 2.75
N TYR A 149 -3.55 11.13 2.59
CA TYR A 149 -4.59 10.15 2.86
C TYR A 149 -5.39 9.87 1.59
N GLN A 150 -5.13 8.75 0.95
CA GLN A 150 -5.78 8.33 -0.29
C GLN A 150 -6.60 7.07 -0.15
N VAL A 151 -6.27 6.24 0.81
CA VAL A 151 -6.85 4.90 0.96
C VAL A 151 -7.46 4.76 2.34
N GLN A 152 -8.78 4.67 2.39
CA GLN A 152 -9.52 4.21 3.56
C GLN A 152 -9.46 2.69 3.63
N MET A 153 -9.41 2.14 4.83
CA MET A 153 -9.38 0.69 5.04
C MET A 153 -10.58 0.01 4.35
N ASN A 154 -11.77 0.56 4.53
CA ASN A 154 -12.99 0.04 3.91
C ASN A 154 -13.27 0.64 2.50
N GLY A 155 -12.43 1.55 2.01
CA GLY A 155 -12.61 2.27 0.75
C GLY A 155 -11.93 1.65 -0.46
N LYS A 156 -11.15 0.59 -0.28
CA LYS A 156 -10.33 0.00 -1.35
C LYS A 156 -11.15 -0.47 -2.56
N GLY A 157 -12.35 -0.99 -2.33
CA GLY A 157 -13.25 -1.42 -3.41
C GLY A 157 -13.67 -0.28 -4.34
N ALA A 158 -13.86 0.94 -3.82
CA ALA A 158 -14.18 2.10 -4.63
C ALA A 158 -13.02 2.48 -5.59
N ILE A 159 -11.78 2.29 -5.14
CA ILE A 159 -10.59 2.51 -5.98
C ILE A 159 -10.53 1.45 -7.09
N VAL A 160 -10.84 0.18 -6.80
CA VAL A 160 -10.93 -0.87 -7.82
C VAL A 160 -11.98 -0.50 -8.87
N LYS A 161 -13.20 -0.14 -8.46
CA LYS A 161 -14.27 0.32 -9.39
C LYS A 161 -13.83 1.51 -10.24
N MET A 162 -13.14 2.47 -9.66
CA MET A 162 -12.63 3.64 -10.37
C MET A 162 -11.61 3.21 -11.44
N LEU A 163 -10.68 2.31 -11.10
CA LEU A 163 -9.68 1.79 -12.04
C LEU A 163 -10.33 0.96 -13.16
N GLN A 164 -11.28 0.09 -12.84
CA GLN A 164 -12.04 -0.70 -13.82
C GLN A 164 -12.67 0.20 -14.88
N ARG A 165 -13.37 1.25 -14.45
CA ARG A 165 -13.99 2.23 -15.37
C ARG A 165 -12.96 2.95 -16.22
N ARG A 166 -11.87 3.39 -15.60
CA ARG A 166 -10.84 4.20 -16.24
C ARG A 166 -10.02 3.43 -17.26
N LEU A 167 -9.74 2.16 -16.97
CA LEU A 167 -8.95 1.26 -17.81
C LEU A 167 -9.83 0.45 -18.77
N SER A 168 -11.16 0.57 -18.67
CA SER A 168 -12.12 -0.25 -19.42
C SER A 168 -11.88 -1.76 -19.19
N ILE A 169 -11.54 -2.13 -17.94
CA ILE A 169 -11.35 -3.52 -17.51
C ILE A 169 -12.57 -3.93 -16.67
N PRO A 170 -13.36 -4.90 -17.10
CA PRO A 170 -14.52 -5.32 -16.34
C PRO A 170 -14.13 -6.15 -15.11
N LYS A 171 -15.09 -6.31 -14.19
CA LYS A 171 -14.92 -7.10 -12.96
C LYS A 171 -14.45 -8.53 -13.24
N GLU A 172 -14.95 -9.14 -14.30
CA GLU A 172 -14.64 -10.51 -14.74
C GLU A 172 -13.16 -10.72 -15.08
N ARG A 173 -12.46 -9.63 -15.39
CA ARG A 173 -11.01 -9.61 -15.69
C ARG A 173 -10.19 -8.97 -14.57
N THR A 174 -10.77 -8.81 -13.39
CA THR A 174 -10.09 -8.20 -12.24
C THR A 174 -9.80 -9.27 -11.20
N ILE A 175 -8.56 -9.32 -10.76
CA ILE A 175 -8.08 -10.16 -9.66
C ILE A 175 -7.65 -9.25 -8.52
N SER A 176 -7.96 -9.62 -7.28
CA SER A 176 -7.44 -8.92 -6.10
C SER A 176 -6.73 -9.88 -5.16
N ILE A 177 -5.64 -9.40 -4.58
CA ILE A 177 -4.81 -10.13 -3.62
C ILE A 177 -4.72 -9.27 -2.36
N GLY A 178 -5.04 -9.86 -1.22
CA GLY A 178 -5.03 -9.18 0.08
C GLY A 178 -4.85 -10.16 1.22
N ASP A 179 -4.67 -9.66 2.45
CA ASP A 179 -4.38 -10.46 3.63
C ASP A 179 -5.36 -10.22 4.78
N SER A 180 -6.14 -9.15 4.73
CA SER A 180 -6.88 -8.62 5.87
C SER A 180 -8.33 -8.26 5.57
N ILE A 181 -9.10 -7.98 6.62
CA ILE A 181 -10.48 -7.52 6.51
C ILE A 181 -10.61 -6.21 5.69
N GLY A 182 -9.56 -5.38 5.68
CA GLY A 182 -9.53 -4.16 4.87
C GLY A 182 -9.55 -4.41 3.36
N ASP A 183 -9.36 -5.67 2.91
CA ASP A 183 -9.32 -6.04 1.50
C ASP A 183 -10.66 -6.58 0.98
N LEU A 184 -11.67 -6.74 1.86
CA LEU A 184 -12.97 -7.28 1.48
C LEU A 184 -13.64 -6.49 0.36
N GLY A 185 -13.51 -5.16 0.38
CA GLY A 185 -14.03 -4.31 -0.69
C GLY A 185 -13.39 -4.62 -2.05
N MET A 186 -12.09 -4.90 -2.09
CA MET A 186 -11.42 -5.32 -3.32
C MET A 186 -11.88 -6.71 -3.77
N PHE A 187 -12.03 -7.65 -2.83
CA PHE A 187 -12.53 -9.01 -3.12
C PHE A 187 -13.91 -8.97 -3.73
N GLN A 188 -14.80 -8.11 -3.21
CA GLN A 188 -16.16 -7.94 -3.74
C GLN A 188 -16.19 -7.36 -5.16
N GLU A 189 -15.22 -6.51 -5.51
CA GLU A 189 -15.12 -5.86 -6.83
C GLU A 189 -14.26 -6.64 -7.84
N SER A 190 -13.85 -7.85 -7.51
CA SER A 190 -13.05 -8.72 -8.37
C SER A 190 -13.78 -10.00 -8.70
N SER A 191 -13.54 -10.58 -9.87
CA SER A 191 -14.07 -11.91 -10.23
C SER A 191 -13.30 -13.01 -9.54
N HIS A 192 -12.03 -12.77 -9.24
CA HIS A 192 -11.14 -13.69 -8.54
C HIS A 192 -10.45 -12.96 -7.40
N SER A 193 -10.53 -13.54 -6.19
CA SER A 193 -9.96 -12.96 -4.99
C SER A 193 -9.09 -13.97 -4.27
N ILE A 194 -7.86 -13.56 -3.94
CA ILE A 194 -6.86 -14.38 -3.29
C ILE A 194 -6.55 -13.78 -1.93
N CYS A 195 -6.83 -14.54 -0.87
CA CYS A 195 -6.37 -14.23 0.47
C CYS A 195 -4.98 -14.84 0.64
N PHE A 196 -3.94 -13.99 0.54
CA PHE A 196 -2.56 -14.40 0.65
C PHE A 196 -2.01 -14.09 2.04
N ASN A 197 -1.34 -15.07 2.66
CA ASN A 197 -0.69 -14.93 3.96
C ASN A 197 -1.61 -14.24 5.00
N PRO A 198 -2.85 -14.76 5.23
CA PRO A 198 -3.90 -14.06 5.98
C PRO A 198 -3.43 -13.65 7.38
N TYR A 199 -3.80 -12.41 7.76
CA TYR A 199 -3.55 -11.89 9.11
C TYR A 199 -4.47 -12.57 10.13
N ASP A 200 -5.73 -12.79 9.74
CA ASP A 200 -6.75 -13.48 10.52
C ASP A 200 -7.69 -14.29 9.62
N GLU A 201 -8.66 -15.00 10.22
CA GLU A 201 -9.58 -15.87 9.48
C GLU A 201 -10.76 -15.13 8.82
N LYS A 202 -10.95 -13.83 9.08
CA LYS A 202 -12.09 -13.10 8.52
C LYS A 202 -12.01 -12.96 7.00
N PRO A 203 -10.89 -12.50 6.40
CA PRO A 203 -10.76 -12.38 4.96
C PRO A 203 -10.83 -13.74 4.24
N VAL A 204 -10.37 -14.82 4.90
CA VAL A 204 -10.38 -16.18 4.35
C VAL A 204 -11.78 -16.61 3.90
N LYS A 205 -12.81 -16.28 4.67
CA LYS A 205 -14.21 -16.66 4.37
C LYS A 205 -14.79 -15.92 3.15
N HIS A 206 -14.14 -14.87 2.68
CA HIS A 206 -14.62 -14.01 1.61
C HIS A 206 -13.78 -14.10 0.34
N ALA A 207 -12.62 -14.74 0.41
CA ALA A 207 -11.76 -14.97 -0.75
C ALA A 207 -12.18 -16.27 -1.48
N LYS A 208 -11.95 -16.29 -2.78
CA LYS A 208 -12.15 -17.52 -3.58
C LYS A 208 -11.05 -18.53 -3.36
N VAL A 209 -9.83 -18.03 -3.15
CA VAL A 209 -8.65 -18.86 -2.89
C VAL A 209 -7.92 -18.31 -1.66
N THR A 210 -7.39 -19.21 -0.85
CA THR A 210 -6.53 -18.85 0.29
C THR A 210 -5.20 -19.54 0.14
N ILE A 211 -4.13 -18.74 0.19
CA ILE A 211 -2.74 -19.21 0.08
C ILE A 211 -2.01 -18.84 1.37
N ARG A 212 -1.64 -19.85 2.15
CA ARG A 212 -0.87 -19.69 3.39
C ARG A 212 0.62 -19.90 3.10
N SER A 213 1.23 -18.87 2.53
CA SER A 213 2.63 -18.88 2.12
C SER A 213 3.31 -17.55 2.45
N ARG A 214 4.63 -17.56 2.46
CA ARG A 214 5.47 -16.34 2.48
C ARG A 214 6.33 -16.21 1.22
N ASP A 215 5.92 -16.89 0.15
CA ASP A 215 6.50 -16.74 -1.19
C ASP A 215 5.39 -16.29 -2.16
N LEU A 216 5.46 -15.05 -2.62
CA LEU A 216 4.41 -14.44 -3.45
C LEU A 216 4.25 -15.15 -4.80
N LYS A 217 5.27 -15.86 -5.29
CA LYS A 217 5.15 -16.62 -6.55
C LYS A 217 4.04 -17.68 -6.51
N ASP A 218 3.70 -18.18 -5.29
CA ASP A 218 2.68 -19.22 -5.13
C ASP A 218 1.28 -18.72 -5.56
N VAL A 219 1.10 -17.40 -5.67
CA VAL A 219 -0.13 -16.79 -6.21
C VAL A 219 -0.31 -17.12 -7.68
N LEU A 220 0.78 -17.33 -8.43
CA LEU A 220 0.75 -17.56 -9.87
C LEU A 220 0.03 -18.85 -10.27
N GLU A 221 -0.05 -19.82 -9.36
CA GLU A 221 -0.82 -21.06 -9.58
C GLU A 221 -2.34 -20.83 -9.55
N SER A 222 -2.76 -19.64 -9.10
CA SER A 222 -4.17 -19.29 -8.92
C SER A 222 -4.63 -18.13 -9.81
N ILE A 223 -3.80 -17.69 -10.77
CA ILE A 223 -4.09 -16.59 -11.70
C ILE A 223 -4.32 -17.09 -13.13
#